data_00f1d9b5346ecfd4b88272e225c4d7c0
#
_entry.id   00f1d9b5346ecfd4b88272e225c4d7c0
#
_cell.length_a   1.000
_cell.length_b   1.000
_cell.length_c   1.000
_cell.angle_alpha   90.00
_cell.angle_beta   90.00
_cell.angle_gamma   90.00
#
_symmetry.space_group_name_H-M   'P 1'
#
loop_
_entity.id
_entity.type
_entity.pdbx_description
1 polymer ?
#
loop_
_entity_poly.entity_id
_entity_poly.type
_entity_poly.pdbx_seq_one_letter_code
_entity_poly.pdbx_strand_id
1 'polypeptide(L)'
;LQPGMTVLVLVGGCYELRMVDTVEIQQYDGPVYDLEVEPTHHYVANGMLVHNSVYGWRGADVRNILQFEEAFDDVTTIVLDQNYRSTQTILDAANAVIRNNPDRKEKHLWSEKGGGDRIMRYHAEDEGDEATFVARSMQNLQRDAHVMWKEMAAFYRTNAQSRVLEESFMRFGIPYKVVGGTRFYDRREIK
;
A
#
# COMPACT_ATOMS: atom_id res chain seq x y z
N LEU A 1 -11.75 11.81 7.09
CA LEU A 1 -11.95 13.11 7.71
C LEU A 1 -12.26 12.94 9.19
N GLN A 2 -11.82 13.90 10.02
CA GLN A 2 -12.14 13.95 11.44
C GLN A 2 -12.55 15.41 11.79
N PRO A 3 -13.39 15.64 12.79
CA PRO A 3 -13.69 16.99 13.27
C PRO A 3 -12.41 17.75 13.65
N GLY A 4 -12.34 19.01 13.30
CA GLY A 4 -11.17 19.87 13.51
C GLY A 4 -10.12 19.84 12.38
N MET A 5 -10.24 18.95 11.39
CA MET A 5 -9.40 19.01 10.19
C MET A 5 -9.83 20.17 9.29
N THR A 6 -8.86 20.75 8.59
CA THR A 6 -9.12 21.78 7.59
C THR A 6 -9.11 21.13 6.20
N VAL A 7 -10.11 21.45 5.40
CA VAL A 7 -10.29 20.97 4.02
C VAL A 7 -10.44 22.13 3.07
N LEU A 8 -10.01 21.95 1.82
CA LEU A 8 -10.19 22.94 0.78
C LEU A 8 -11.52 22.72 0.08
N VAL A 9 -12.39 23.71 0.10
CA VAL A 9 -13.72 23.66 -0.51
C VAL A 9 -13.88 24.71 -1.59
N LEU A 10 -14.66 24.38 -2.62
CA LEU A 10 -15.02 25.32 -3.69
C LEU A 10 -16.30 26.06 -3.31
N VAL A 11 -16.22 27.35 -3.07
CA VAL A 11 -17.35 28.23 -2.72
C VAL A 11 -17.40 29.38 -3.72
N GLY A 12 -18.50 29.51 -4.44
CA GLY A 12 -18.70 30.62 -5.39
C GLY A 12 -17.64 30.72 -6.50
N GLY A 13 -16.98 29.60 -6.86
CA GLY A 13 -15.91 29.55 -7.86
C GLY A 13 -14.50 29.84 -7.31
N CYS A 14 -14.34 30.08 -6.02
CA CYS A 14 -13.06 30.24 -5.35
C CYS A 14 -12.83 29.11 -4.34
N TYR A 15 -11.55 28.74 -4.13
CA TYR A 15 -11.19 27.77 -3.12
C TYR A 15 -11.00 28.43 -1.77
N GLU A 16 -11.65 27.90 -0.73
CA GLU A 16 -11.54 28.37 0.64
C GLU A 16 -11.18 27.22 1.58
N LEU A 17 -10.36 27.51 2.60
CA LEU A 17 -10.09 26.59 3.69
C LEU A 17 -11.26 26.60 4.68
N ARG A 18 -11.84 25.44 4.92
CA ARG A 18 -12.94 25.26 5.88
C ARG A 18 -12.59 24.18 6.89
N MET A 19 -12.92 24.44 8.15
CA MET A 19 -12.76 23.45 9.21
C MET A 19 -13.92 22.46 9.16
N VAL A 20 -13.63 21.18 9.37
CA VAL A 20 -14.64 20.13 9.49
C VAL A 20 -15.22 20.18 10.90
N ASP A 21 -16.48 20.54 11.04
CA ASP A 21 -17.18 20.60 12.33
C ASP A 21 -17.64 19.22 12.78
N THR A 22 -18.25 18.48 11.87
CA THR A 22 -18.79 17.14 12.15
C THR A 22 -18.49 16.18 11.03
N VAL A 23 -18.38 14.90 11.36
CA VAL A 23 -18.23 13.80 10.40
C VAL A 23 -19.32 12.76 10.72
N GLU A 24 -20.19 12.54 9.75
CA GLU A 24 -21.20 11.48 9.82
C GLU A 24 -20.79 10.34 8.90
N ILE A 25 -20.74 9.12 9.43
CA ILE A 25 -20.42 7.91 8.66
C ILE A 25 -21.74 7.23 8.30
N GLN A 26 -22.06 7.22 7.01
CA GLN A 26 -23.23 6.52 6.49
C GLN A 26 -22.77 5.23 5.80
N GLN A 27 -23.49 4.13 6.07
CA GLN A 27 -23.32 2.91 5.28
C GLN A 27 -23.95 3.12 3.90
N TYR A 28 -23.14 2.91 2.88
CA TYR A 28 -23.57 2.98 1.48
C TYR A 28 -23.45 1.61 0.84
N ASP A 29 -24.58 1.09 0.34
CA ASP A 29 -24.67 -0.19 -0.37
C ASP A 29 -25.06 0.08 -1.84
N GLY A 30 -24.07 0.55 -2.60
CA GLY A 30 -24.27 0.90 -4.00
C GLY A 30 -22.93 0.95 -4.76
N PRO A 31 -22.95 1.14 -6.08
CA PRO A 31 -21.74 1.24 -6.88
C PRO A 31 -20.93 2.49 -6.48
N VAL A 32 -19.63 2.30 -6.29
CA VAL A 32 -18.68 3.39 -6.06
C VAL A 32 -17.91 3.61 -7.34
N TYR A 33 -17.90 4.85 -7.83
CA TYR A 33 -17.21 5.25 -9.05
C TYR A 33 -15.94 5.99 -8.68
N ASP A 34 -14.85 5.68 -9.37
CA ASP A 34 -13.62 6.46 -9.35
C ASP A 34 -13.60 7.36 -10.60
N LEU A 35 -13.22 8.62 -10.42
CA LEU A 35 -13.17 9.60 -11.50
C LEU A 35 -11.70 9.86 -11.86
N GLU A 36 -11.34 9.55 -13.09
CA GLU A 36 -10.09 9.98 -13.68
C GLU A 36 -10.28 11.31 -14.41
N VAL A 37 -9.59 12.35 -13.96
CA VAL A 37 -9.69 13.70 -14.51
C VAL A 37 -8.32 14.14 -15.03
N GLU A 38 -8.13 14.11 -16.33
CA GLU A 38 -6.92 14.63 -16.96
C GLU A 38 -7.05 16.14 -17.26
N PRO A 39 -5.96 16.93 -17.20
CA PRO A 39 -4.58 16.57 -16.83
C PRO A 39 -4.27 16.76 -15.34
N THR A 40 -5.20 17.23 -14.54
CA THR A 40 -4.95 17.70 -13.17
C THR A 40 -5.15 16.63 -12.10
N HIS A 41 -5.86 15.54 -12.39
CA HIS A 41 -6.26 14.48 -11.46
C HIS A 41 -6.91 14.96 -10.16
N HIS A 42 -7.40 16.20 -10.17
CA HIS A 42 -8.19 16.79 -9.10
C HIS A 42 -9.64 16.85 -9.53
N TYR A 43 -10.53 16.57 -8.63
CA TYR A 43 -11.94 16.84 -8.86
C TYR A 43 -12.60 17.38 -7.60
N VAL A 44 -13.71 18.05 -7.79
CA VAL A 44 -14.50 18.58 -6.68
C VAL A 44 -15.68 17.64 -6.44
N ALA A 45 -15.68 16.96 -5.29
CA ALA A 45 -16.79 16.16 -4.84
C ALA A 45 -17.51 16.88 -3.69
N ASN A 46 -18.81 17.16 -3.86
CA ASN A 46 -19.62 17.89 -2.88
C ASN A 46 -18.99 19.20 -2.40
N GLY A 47 -18.36 19.94 -3.32
CA GLY A 47 -17.68 21.22 -3.00
C GLY A 47 -16.29 21.07 -2.40
N MET A 48 -15.83 19.88 -2.07
CA MET A 48 -14.46 19.64 -1.58
C MET A 48 -13.51 19.26 -2.72
N LEU A 49 -12.33 19.85 -2.73
CA LEU A 49 -11.24 19.40 -3.59
C LEU A 49 -10.69 18.09 -3.01
N VAL A 50 -10.84 17.01 -3.76
CA VAL A 50 -10.36 15.68 -3.40
C VAL A 50 -9.23 15.25 -4.30
N HIS A 51 -8.31 14.53 -3.72
CA HIS A 51 -7.10 14.11 -4.36
C HIS A 51 -6.72 12.68 -3.97
N ASN A 52 -6.17 11.94 -4.94
CA ASN A 52 -5.76 10.56 -4.75
C ASN A 52 -4.31 10.45 -4.24
N SER A 53 -4.08 9.70 -3.16
CA SER A 53 -2.73 9.44 -2.59
C SER A 53 -2.22 8.03 -2.94
N VAL A 54 -0.99 7.70 -2.62
CA VAL A 54 -0.18 6.46 -2.64
C VAL A 54 -0.57 5.30 -3.59
N TYR A 55 -1.80 5.23 -4.09
CA TYR A 55 -2.31 4.18 -4.96
C TYR A 55 -2.53 4.71 -6.40
N GLY A 56 -1.45 5.02 -7.14
CA GLY A 56 -1.55 5.50 -8.53
C GLY A 56 -2.43 4.61 -9.43
N TRP A 57 -2.45 3.31 -9.16
CA TRP A 57 -3.35 2.35 -9.82
C TRP A 57 -4.83 2.47 -9.39
N ARG A 58 -5.10 3.28 -8.35
CA ARG A 58 -6.44 3.71 -7.92
C ARG A 58 -6.65 5.20 -8.12
N GLY A 59 -5.90 5.82 -9.05
CA GLY A 59 -5.99 7.23 -9.38
C GLY A 59 -5.19 8.19 -8.47
N ALA A 60 -4.25 7.69 -7.67
CA ALA A 60 -3.40 8.55 -6.85
C ALA A 60 -2.32 9.26 -7.67
N ASP A 61 -2.14 10.56 -7.45
CA ASP A 61 -1.15 11.36 -8.16
C ASP A 61 0.00 11.80 -7.23
N VAL A 62 1.20 11.38 -7.57
CA VAL A 62 2.43 11.76 -6.86
C VAL A 62 2.74 13.27 -6.98
N ARG A 63 2.24 13.92 -8.03
CA ARG A 63 2.47 15.35 -8.30
C ARG A 63 2.01 16.23 -7.13
N ASN A 64 1.03 15.81 -6.36
CA ASN A 64 0.59 16.55 -5.16
C ASN A 64 1.67 16.71 -4.12
N ILE A 65 2.49 15.67 -3.96
CA ILE A 65 3.62 15.73 -3.04
C ILE A 65 4.73 16.56 -3.67
N LEU A 66 4.95 16.43 -4.99
CA LEU A 66 6.01 17.12 -5.69
C LEU A 66 5.76 18.62 -5.84
N GLN A 67 4.51 18.99 -6.12
CA GLN A 67 4.10 20.39 -6.35
C GLN A 67 3.65 21.13 -5.09
N PHE A 68 3.64 20.46 -3.93
CA PHE A 68 3.24 21.09 -2.67
C PHE A 68 4.10 22.32 -2.34
N GLU A 69 5.39 22.23 -2.57
CA GLU A 69 6.34 23.34 -2.33
C GLU A 69 6.13 24.51 -3.28
N GLU A 70 5.61 24.25 -4.49
CA GLU A 70 5.30 25.30 -5.47
C GLU A 70 4.01 26.06 -5.14
N ALA A 71 3.12 25.41 -4.38
CA ALA A 71 1.81 25.96 -4.01
C ALA A 71 1.85 26.86 -2.75
N PHE A 72 2.93 26.86 -1.99
CA PHE A 72 3.06 27.59 -0.73
C PHE A 72 4.45 28.23 -0.62
N ASP A 73 4.52 29.51 -0.29
CA ASP A 73 5.77 30.28 -0.25
C ASP A 73 6.70 29.93 0.92
N ASP A 74 6.14 29.46 2.05
CA ASP A 74 6.86 29.18 3.30
C ASP A 74 6.86 27.68 3.66
N VAL A 75 7.34 26.83 2.76
CA VAL A 75 7.39 25.39 3.01
C VAL A 75 8.73 24.98 3.59
N THR A 76 8.70 24.30 4.73
CA THR A 76 9.86 23.58 5.28
C THR A 76 9.71 22.09 5.03
N THR A 77 10.58 21.53 4.21
CA THR A 77 10.57 20.09 3.91
C THR A 77 11.51 19.35 4.85
N ILE A 78 10.96 18.41 5.63
CA ILE A 78 11.72 17.51 6.50
C ILE A 78 11.64 16.09 5.93
N VAL A 79 12.77 15.53 5.55
CA VAL A 79 12.86 14.17 5.02
C VAL A 79 13.13 13.18 6.14
N LEU A 80 12.18 12.26 6.37
CA LEU A 80 12.35 11.16 7.33
C LEU A 80 12.95 9.95 6.59
N ASP A 81 14.27 9.85 6.55
CA ASP A 81 15.03 8.86 5.78
C ASP A 81 15.51 7.67 6.61
N GLN A 82 15.63 7.82 7.94
CA GLN A 82 16.00 6.73 8.83
C GLN A 82 14.84 5.74 8.98
N ASN A 83 15.11 4.47 8.72
CA ASN A 83 14.15 3.38 8.87
C ASN A 83 14.51 2.53 10.09
N TYR A 84 13.52 2.30 10.96
CA TYR A 84 13.67 1.55 12.21
C TYR A 84 13.13 0.11 12.12
N ARG A 85 12.53 -0.27 11.00
CA ARG A 85 11.89 -1.57 10.82
C ARG A 85 12.82 -2.59 10.16
N SER A 86 13.41 -2.22 9.03
CA SER A 86 14.11 -3.14 8.13
C SER A 86 15.62 -3.08 8.30
N THR A 87 16.29 -4.16 7.90
CA THR A 87 17.75 -4.19 7.76
C THR A 87 18.18 -3.45 6.50
N GLN A 88 19.46 -3.05 6.42
CA GLN A 88 19.98 -2.28 5.30
C GLN A 88 19.86 -3.02 3.96
N THR A 89 20.05 -4.34 3.95
CA THR A 89 19.88 -5.16 2.72
C THR A 89 18.49 -4.99 2.08
N ILE A 90 17.43 -4.94 2.91
CA ILE A 90 16.06 -4.72 2.42
C ILE A 90 15.92 -3.30 1.89
N LEU A 91 16.46 -2.31 2.61
CA LEU A 91 16.39 -0.91 2.22
C LEU A 91 17.17 -0.62 0.94
N ASP A 92 18.32 -1.26 0.75
CA ASP A 92 19.12 -1.11 -0.47
C ASP A 92 18.36 -1.63 -1.69
N ALA A 93 17.67 -2.75 -1.55
CA ALA A 93 16.80 -3.26 -2.60
C ALA A 93 15.62 -2.32 -2.88
N ALA A 94 14.97 -1.81 -1.84
CA ALA A 94 13.87 -0.84 -1.98
C ALA A 94 14.35 0.46 -2.63
N ASN A 95 15.50 1.00 -2.21
CA ASN A 95 16.12 2.17 -2.80
C ASN A 95 16.48 1.95 -4.28
N ALA A 96 16.96 0.75 -4.63
CA ALA A 96 17.28 0.40 -6.02
C ALA A 96 16.02 0.33 -6.89
N VAL A 97 14.94 -0.23 -6.40
CA VAL A 97 13.65 -0.30 -7.11
C VAL A 97 13.09 1.10 -7.35
N ILE A 98 12.99 1.91 -6.29
CA ILE A 98 12.37 3.24 -6.39
C ILE A 98 13.19 4.22 -7.23
N ARG A 99 14.49 4.00 -7.37
CA ARG A 99 15.38 4.81 -8.22
C ARG A 99 14.96 4.82 -9.69
N ASN A 100 14.24 3.80 -10.15
CA ASN A 100 13.72 3.72 -11.51
C ASN A 100 12.52 4.66 -11.76
N ASN A 101 11.94 5.26 -10.72
CA ASN A 101 10.89 6.25 -10.86
C ASN A 101 11.49 7.64 -11.01
N PRO A 102 11.36 8.31 -12.18
CA PRO A 102 11.94 9.63 -12.40
C PRO A 102 11.23 10.73 -11.59
N ASP A 103 9.90 10.63 -11.49
CA ASP A 103 9.06 11.62 -10.82
C ASP A 103 8.90 11.28 -9.33
N ARG A 104 9.88 11.66 -8.50
CA ARG A 104 9.83 11.43 -7.06
C ARG A 104 10.63 12.48 -6.28
N LYS A 105 10.27 12.73 -5.03
CA LYS A 105 11.16 13.39 -4.07
C LYS A 105 12.35 12.47 -3.79
N GLU A 106 13.54 13.01 -3.89
CA GLU A 106 14.75 12.24 -3.62
C GLU A 106 14.80 11.86 -2.14
N LYS A 107 14.86 10.55 -1.88
CA LYS A 107 14.93 9.98 -0.55
C LYS A 107 15.76 8.70 -0.60
N HIS A 108 16.67 8.55 0.35
CA HIS A 108 17.49 7.37 0.50
C HIS A 108 17.28 6.78 1.89
N LEU A 109 16.58 5.65 1.97
CA LEU A 109 16.31 4.99 3.25
C LEU A 109 17.58 4.30 3.76
N TRP A 110 17.85 4.49 5.04
CA TRP A 110 18.96 3.86 5.74
C TRP A 110 18.55 3.37 7.13
N SER A 111 19.33 2.45 7.73
CA SER A 111 19.04 1.86 9.03
C SER A 111 20.31 1.55 9.81
N GLU A 112 20.24 1.71 11.12
CA GLU A 112 21.31 1.30 12.05
C GLU A 112 21.32 -0.22 12.33
N LYS A 113 20.31 -0.96 11.84
CA LYS A 113 20.22 -2.43 12.06
C LYS A 113 21.29 -3.22 11.30
N GLY A 114 22.14 -2.55 10.52
CA GLY A 114 23.18 -3.20 9.73
C GLY A 114 22.61 -3.99 8.55
N GLY A 115 23.39 -4.91 8.03
CA GLY A 115 23.01 -5.84 6.97
C GLY A 115 21.81 -6.70 7.38
N GLY A 116 21.73 -7.89 6.92
CA GLY A 116 20.65 -8.84 7.20
C GLY A 116 20.78 -9.98 6.24
N ASP A 117 19.80 -10.86 6.24
CA ASP A 117 19.76 -11.97 5.30
C ASP A 117 19.63 -11.46 3.87
N ARG A 118 20.18 -12.24 2.94
CA ARG A 118 20.07 -11.94 1.52
C ARG A 118 18.65 -12.12 1.05
N ILE A 119 18.20 -11.22 0.19
CA ILE A 119 16.92 -11.36 -0.50
C ILE A 119 17.02 -12.50 -1.49
N MET A 120 16.11 -13.48 -1.37
CA MET A 120 16.01 -14.59 -2.30
C MET A 120 15.01 -14.23 -3.41
N ARG A 121 15.39 -14.47 -4.65
CA ARG A 121 14.49 -14.39 -5.81
C ARG A 121 14.26 -15.79 -6.33
N TYR A 122 13.00 -16.16 -6.46
CA TYR A 122 12.56 -17.38 -7.11
C TYR A 122 11.83 -17.05 -8.42
N HIS A 123 12.10 -17.77 -9.48
CA HIS A 123 11.40 -17.65 -10.75
C HIS A 123 10.59 -18.93 -10.94
N ALA A 124 9.29 -18.82 -10.68
CA ALA A 124 8.35 -19.92 -10.77
C ALA A 124 7.96 -20.19 -12.23
N GLU A 125 7.61 -21.44 -12.53
CA GLU A 125 7.08 -21.84 -13.83
C GLU A 125 5.62 -21.39 -13.99
N ASP A 126 4.86 -21.45 -12.90
CA ASP A 126 3.47 -21.01 -12.81
C ASP A 126 3.09 -20.56 -11.39
N GLU A 127 1.84 -20.14 -11.20
CA GLU A 127 1.31 -19.70 -9.91
C GLU A 127 1.26 -20.83 -8.86
N GLY A 128 1.11 -22.08 -9.28
CA GLY A 128 1.11 -23.24 -8.40
C GLY A 128 2.50 -23.56 -7.87
N ASP A 129 3.50 -23.45 -8.73
CA ASP A 129 4.91 -23.59 -8.36
C ASP A 129 5.33 -22.46 -7.42
N GLU A 130 4.93 -21.19 -7.70
CA GLU A 130 5.16 -20.05 -6.82
C GLU A 130 4.59 -20.30 -5.42
N ALA A 131 3.32 -20.69 -5.34
CA ALA A 131 2.65 -20.94 -4.05
C ALA A 131 3.26 -22.14 -3.30
N THR A 132 3.70 -23.17 -4.03
CA THR A 132 4.40 -24.32 -3.46
C THR A 132 5.77 -23.93 -2.90
N PHE A 133 6.52 -23.10 -3.62
CA PHE A 133 7.79 -22.57 -3.14
C PHE A 133 7.61 -21.74 -1.86
N VAL A 134 6.60 -20.83 -1.82
CA VAL A 134 6.30 -20.03 -0.64
C VAL A 134 5.95 -20.92 0.55
N ALA A 135 5.05 -21.89 0.37
CA ALA A 135 4.63 -22.79 1.44
C ALA A 135 5.80 -23.61 2.00
N ARG A 136 6.62 -24.18 1.14
CA ARG A 136 7.82 -24.93 1.54
C ARG A 136 8.84 -24.04 2.26
N SER A 137 9.04 -22.82 1.78
CA SER A 137 9.95 -21.87 2.42
C SER A 137 9.50 -21.53 3.83
N MET A 138 8.20 -21.31 4.05
CA MET A 138 7.62 -21.07 5.37
C MET A 138 7.77 -22.30 6.28
N GLN A 139 7.53 -23.53 5.78
CA GLN A 139 7.76 -24.73 6.57
C GLN A 139 9.22 -24.90 6.97
N ASN A 140 10.16 -24.62 6.05
CA ASN A 140 11.58 -24.68 6.36
C ASN A 140 11.98 -23.68 7.43
N LEU A 141 11.51 -22.44 7.34
CA LEU A 141 11.75 -21.40 8.37
C LEU A 141 11.18 -21.82 9.74
N GLN A 142 9.99 -22.40 9.76
CA GLN A 142 9.40 -22.88 10.99
C GLN A 142 10.18 -24.07 11.59
N ARG A 143 10.58 -25.02 10.76
CA ARG A 143 11.28 -26.25 11.19
C ARG A 143 12.73 -25.96 11.59
N ASP A 144 13.47 -25.24 10.74
CA ASP A 144 14.92 -25.14 10.84
C ASP A 144 15.36 -23.90 11.63
N ALA A 145 14.61 -22.79 11.52
CA ALA A 145 14.87 -21.54 12.25
C ALA A 145 13.89 -21.25 13.39
N HIS A 146 12.95 -22.16 13.66
CA HIS A 146 11.92 -22.04 14.71
C HIS A 146 11.11 -20.74 14.64
N VAL A 147 10.97 -20.15 13.44
CA VAL A 147 10.14 -18.95 13.23
C VAL A 147 8.67 -19.32 13.40
N MET A 148 7.96 -18.60 14.26
CA MET A 148 6.53 -18.86 14.49
C MET A 148 5.69 -18.45 13.27
N TRP A 149 4.62 -19.17 12.98
CA TRP A 149 3.71 -18.86 11.86
C TRP A 149 3.20 -17.41 11.87
N LYS A 150 2.93 -16.84 13.05
CA LYS A 150 2.48 -15.45 13.22
C LYS A 150 3.53 -14.40 12.86
N GLU A 151 4.80 -14.79 12.69
CA GLU A 151 5.91 -13.91 12.33
C GLU A 151 6.19 -13.94 10.83
N MET A 152 5.47 -14.77 10.08
CA MET A 152 5.61 -14.88 8.63
C MET A 152 4.43 -14.20 7.94
N ALA A 153 4.69 -13.59 6.78
CA ALA A 153 3.65 -13.00 5.94
C ALA A 153 3.96 -13.24 4.46
N ALA A 154 2.93 -13.57 3.69
CA ALA A 154 2.98 -13.58 2.24
C ALA A 154 2.16 -12.41 1.69
N PHE A 155 2.78 -11.58 0.85
CA PHE A 155 2.14 -10.44 0.23
C PHE A 155 1.88 -10.73 -1.24
N TYR A 156 0.72 -10.29 -1.73
CA TYR A 156 0.33 -10.40 -3.13
C TYR A 156 -0.28 -9.11 -3.64
N ARG A 157 -0.25 -8.91 -4.95
CA ARG A 157 -0.70 -7.65 -5.56
C ARG A 157 -2.22 -7.57 -5.68
N THR A 158 -2.85 -8.67 -6.09
CA THR A 158 -4.30 -8.72 -6.36
C THR A 158 -4.95 -9.83 -5.56
N ASN A 159 -6.21 -9.61 -5.15
CA ASN A 159 -6.96 -10.61 -4.39
C ASN A 159 -7.15 -11.95 -5.14
N ALA A 160 -7.04 -11.96 -6.46
CA ALA A 160 -7.12 -13.20 -7.24
C ALA A 160 -5.97 -14.18 -6.92
N GLN A 161 -4.78 -13.64 -6.59
CA GLN A 161 -3.61 -14.44 -6.26
C GLN A 161 -3.75 -15.16 -4.91
N SER A 162 -4.63 -14.69 -4.01
CA SER A 162 -4.81 -15.33 -2.70
C SER A 162 -5.26 -16.77 -2.80
N ARG A 163 -6.08 -17.12 -3.80
CA ARG A 163 -6.65 -18.45 -3.96
C ARG A 163 -5.59 -19.54 -4.00
N VAL A 164 -4.61 -19.39 -4.89
CA VAL A 164 -3.56 -20.43 -5.10
C VAL A 164 -2.67 -20.55 -3.86
N LEU A 165 -2.38 -19.42 -3.19
CA LEU A 165 -1.67 -19.43 -1.91
C LEU A 165 -2.47 -20.12 -0.80
N GLU A 166 -3.76 -19.81 -0.67
CA GLU A 166 -4.65 -20.43 0.33
C GLU A 166 -4.75 -21.95 0.12
N GLU A 167 -4.96 -22.41 -1.13
CA GLU A 167 -4.98 -23.81 -1.50
C GLU A 167 -3.66 -24.53 -1.14
N SER A 168 -2.54 -23.86 -1.40
CA SER A 168 -1.21 -24.39 -1.07
C SER A 168 -1.03 -24.47 0.45
N PHE A 169 -1.37 -23.43 1.19
CA PHE A 169 -1.26 -23.43 2.66
C PHE A 169 -2.12 -24.52 3.31
N MET A 170 -3.35 -24.73 2.82
CA MET A 170 -4.20 -25.83 3.28
C MET A 170 -3.56 -27.18 2.99
N ARG A 171 -3.02 -27.38 1.78
CA ARG A 171 -2.34 -28.64 1.38
C ARG A 171 -1.12 -28.95 2.25
N PHE A 172 -0.35 -27.92 2.62
CA PHE A 172 0.84 -28.04 3.46
C PHE A 172 0.55 -27.95 4.97
N GLY A 173 -0.71 -27.81 5.38
CA GLY A 173 -1.10 -27.72 6.79
C GLY A 173 -0.59 -26.46 7.48
N ILE A 174 -0.40 -25.37 6.74
CA ILE A 174 0.07 -24.08 7.27
C ILE A 174 -1.14 -23.29 7.78
N PRO A 175 -1.20 -22.91 9.06
CA PRO A 175 -2.25 -22.05 9.57
C PRO A 175 -2.07 -20.63 9.00
N TYR A 176 -3.14 -20.06 8.43
CA TYR A 176 -3.08 -18.73 7.83
C TYR A 176 -4.31 -17.87 8.15
N LYS A 177 -4.14 -16.57 8.00
CA LYS A 177 -5.22 -15.57 8.07
C LYS A 177 -5.07 -14.61 6.90
N VAL A 178 -6.14 -14.42 6.14
CA VAL A 178 -6.20 -13.37 5.10
C VAL A 178 -6.50 -12.03 5.77
N VAL A 179 -5.70 -11.01 5.45
CA VAL A 179 -5.86 -9.64 5.96
C VAL A 179 -6.24 -8.73 4.80
N GLY A 180 -7.25 -7.90 5.00
CA GLY A 180 -7.72 -6.95 3.98
C GLY A 180 -8.67 -7.54 2.93
N GLY A 181 -9.18 -8.74 3.17
CA GLY A 181 -10.15 -9.41 2.29
C GLY A 181 -10.87 -10.55 2.98
N THR A 182 -11.89 -11.10 2.31
CA THR A 182 -12.51 -12.37 2.72
C THR A 182 -11.73 -13.55 2.13
N ARG A 183 -11.64 -14.66 2.88
CA ARG A 183 -11.09 -15.91 2.32
C ARG A 183 -11.79 -16.24 1.01
N PHE A 184 -11.05 -16.77 0.04
CA PHE A 184 -11.60 -17.08 -1.28
C PHE A 184 -12.89 -17.91 -1.20
N TYR A 185 -12.88 -18.97 -0.38
CA TYR A 185 -14.04 -19.87 -0.22
C TYR A 185 -15.15 -19.32 0.69
N ASP A 186 -14.93 -18.18 1.35
CA ASP A 186 -15.95 -17.49 2.16
C ASP A 186 -16.71 -16.42 1.38
N ARG A 187 -16.33 -16.18 0.12
CA ARG A 187 -17.02 -15.22 -0.76
C ARG A 187 -18.41 -15.72 -1.11
N ARG A 188 -19.38 -14.80 -1.09
CA ARG A 188 -20.78 -15.13 -1.39
C ARG A 188 -21.01 -15.73 -2.78
N GLU A 189 -20.15 -15.36 -3.75
CA GLU A 189 -20.21 -15.85 -5.14
C GLU A 189 -19.78 -17.31 -5.28
N ILE A 190 -19.17 -17.89 -4.24
CA ILE A 190 -18.59 -19.25 -4.26
C ILE A 190 -19.38 -20.19 -3.33
N LYS A 191 -20.15 -19.66 -2.40
CA LYS A 191 -21.12 -20.39 -1.57
C LYS A 191 -22.45 -20.57 -2.29
#